data_6b775052fa4ce1b427e1e4f17559cd76
#
_entry.id   6b775052fa4ce1b427e1e4f17559cd76
#
_cell.length_a   1.000
_cell.length_b   1.000
_cell.length_c   1.000
_cell.angle_alpha   90.00
_cell.angle_beta   90.00
_cell.angle_gamma   90.00
#
_symmetry.space_group_name_H-M   'P 1'
#
loop_
_entity.id
_entity.type
_entity.pdbx_description
1 polymer ?
#
loop_
_entity_poly.entity_id
_entity_poly.type
_entity_poly.pdbx_seq_one_letter_code
_entity_poly.pdbx_strand_id
1 'polypeptide(L)'
;MSETGAMIVGAGMGGLVATLALQRAGVPVRVFEKAATLGEVGAGISLAPNATRVLIALGLRDELDKIVNYPDAMGRKHHETGEIIALDDAPEYEAKYGAPYWQMHRADLHDLLVRTVRDNDADAIALSHDFVSFTSEEDSIEAQFSGGATAR
;
A
#
# COMPACT_ATOMS: atom_id res chain seq x y z
N MET A 1 -2.55 -25.11 18.74
CA MET A 1 -1.35 -24.27 18.49
C MET A 1 -1.92 -22.91 18.13
N SER A 2 -1.67 -21.88 18.93
CA SER A 2 -2.09 -20.52 18.55
C SER A 2 -1.27 -20.12 17.32
N GLU A 3 -1.93 -19.89 16.19
CA GLU A 3 -1.23 -19.33 15.03
C GLU A 3 -0.75 -17.94 15.40
N THR A 4 0.56 -17.75 15.37
CA THR A 4 1.15 -16.41 15.55
C THR A 4 0.78 -15.58 14.34
N GLY A 5 -0.11 -14.63 14.49
CA GLY A 5 -0.58 -13.74 13.44
C GLY A 5 -0.05 -12.31 13.63
N ALA A 6 -0.33 -11.46 12.65
CA ALA A 6 -0.01 -10.04 12.70
C ALA A 6 -1.29 -9.20 12.64
N MET A 7 -1.32 -8.11 13.39
CA MET A 7 -2.34 -7.07 13.29
C MET A 7 -1.75 -5.83 12.63
N ILE A 8 -2.46 -5.30 11.64
CA ILE A 8 -2.11 -4.05 10.96
C ILE A 8 -3.19 -3.02 11.24
N VAL A 9 -2.80 -1.84 11.66
CA VAL A 9 -3.71 -0.72 11.88
C VAL A 9 -3.64 0.22 10.67
N GLY A 10 -4.77 0.35 10.00
CA GLY A 10 -4.97 1.18 8.82
C GLY A 10 -4.85 0.42 7.49
N ALA A 11 -5.92 0.50 6.68
CA ALA A 11 -5.99 -0.06 5.32
C ALA A 11 -5.55 0.95 4.24
N GLY A 12 -4.63 1.85 4.56
CA GLY A 12 -3.94 2.68 3.57
C GLY A 12 -2.93 1.85 2.76
N MET A 13 -2.32 2.44 1.73
CA MET A 13 -1.38 1.74 0.84
C MET A 13 -0.27 1.00 1.59
N GLY A 14 0.33 1.62 2.61
CA GLY A 14 1.38 0.99 3.42
C GLY A 14 0.90 -0.25 4.15
N GLY A 15 -0.27 -0.16 4.79
CA GLY A 15 -0.89 -1.29 5.51
C GLY A 15 -1.27 -2.43 4.57
N LEU A 16 -1.87 -2.12 3.42
CA LEU A 16 -2.24 -3.14 2.43
C LEU A 16 -1.02 -3.83 1.82
N VAL A 17 0.04 -3.08 1.49
CA VAL A 17 1.30 -3.65 0.97
C VAL A 17 1.96 -4.55 2.03
N ALA A 18 2.00 -4.13 3.30
CA ALA A 18 2.51 -4.94 4.39
C ALA A 18 1.68 -6.22 4.58
N THR A 19 0.35 -6.11 4.46
CA THR A 19 -0.57 -7.27 4.50
C THR A 19 -0.24 -8.28 3.39
N LEU A 20 -0.10 -7.82 2.15
CA LEU A 20 0.26 -8.70 1.03
C LEU A 20 1.61 -9.37 1.23
N ALA A 21 2.59 -8.65 1.78
CA ALA A 21 3.90 -9.23 2.08
C ALA A 21 3.81 -10.33 3.15
N LEU A 22 3.02 -10.12 4.20
CA LEU A 22 2.77 -11.11 5.25
C LEU A 22 1.98 -12.32 4.74
N GLN A 23 0.91 -12.10 3.98
CA GLN A 23 0.15 -13.18 3.33
C GLN A 23 1.05 -14.03 2.44
N ARG A 24 1.92 -13.41 1.65
CA ARG A 24 2.90 -14.12 0.80
C ARG A 24 3.92 -14.92 1.60
N ALA A 25 4.27 -14.45 2.79
CA ALA A 25 5.15 -15.17 3.73
C ALA A 25 4.42 -16.28 4.52
N GLY A 26 3.12 -16.47 4.32
CA GLY A 26 2.31 -17.45 5.03
C GLY A 26 1.99 -17.05 6.48
N VAL A 27 2.11 -15.76 6.81
CA VAL A 27 1.76 -15.22 8.13
C VAL A 27 0.30 -14.81 8.13
N PRO A 28 -0.55 -15.36 9.03
CA PRO A 28 -1.92 -14.87 9.21
C PRO A 28 -1.92 -13.39 9.56
N VAL A 29 -2.77 -12.60 8.91
CA VAL A 29 -2.80 -11.15 9.10
C VAL A 29 -4.21 -10.60 9.07
N ARG A 30 -4.50 -9.69 10.01
CA ARG A 30 -5.76 -8.94 10.06
C ARG A 30 -5.45 -7.44 10.00
N VAL A 31 -6.19 -6.74 9.17
CA VAL A 31 -6.11 -5.27 9.02
C VAL A 31 -7.33 -4.65 9.67
N PHE A 32 -7.12 -3.65 10.52
CA PHE A 32 -8.18 -2.90 11.20
C PHE A 32 -8.20 -1.46 10.69
N GLU A 33 -9.28 -1.08 10.03
CA GLU A 33 -9.44 0.25 9.42
C GLU A 33 -10.58 1.01 10.11
N LYS A 34 -10.32 2.27 10.45
CA LYS A 34 -11.30 3.14 11.12
C LYS A 34 -12.48 3.53 10.23
N ALA A 35 -12.27 3.66 8.94
CA ALA A 35 -13.31 4.03 8.00
C ALA A 35 -14.38 2.93 7.91
N ALA A 36 -15.64 3.34 7.78
CA ALA A 36 -16.76 2.42 7.56
C ALA A 36 -16.79 1.87 6.13
N THR A 37 -16.14 2.55 5.19
CA THR A 37 -16.00 2.15 3.79
C THR A 37 -14.60 2.44 3.30
N LEU A 38 -14.08 1.57 2.46
CA LEU A 38 -12.84 1.85 1.74
C LEU A 38 -13.13 2.72 0.53
N GLY A 39 -12.29 3.70 0.30
CA GLY A 39 -12.36 4.58 -0.86
C GLY A 39 -11.34 5.70 -0.70
N GLU A 40 -10.58 5.95 -1.74
CA GLU A 40 -9.64 7.06 -1.81
C GLU A 40 -10.21 8.15 -2.72
N VAL A 41 -10.17 9.39 -2.28
CA VAL A 41 -10.53 10.53 -3.14
C VAL A 41 -9.33 10.86 -4.02
N GLY A 42 -9.60 10.88 -5.34
CA GLY A 42 -8.60 10.89 -6.38
C GLY A 42 -7.60 12.04 -6.36
N ALA A 43 -6.35 11.68 -6.13
CA ALA A 43 -5.18 12.45 -6.52
C ALA A 43 -4.24 11.52 -7.30
N GLY A 44 -3.41 12.09 -8.16
CA GLY A 44 -2.34 11.33 -8.78
C GLY A 44 -1.30 10.92 -7.73
N ILE A 45 -0.68 9.76 -7.94
CA ILE A 45 0.47 9.31 -7.19
C ILE A 45 1.61 8.95 -8.14
N SER A 46 2.82 9.29 -7.74
CA SER A 46 4.04 8.88 -8.42
C SER A 46 4.79 7.89 -7.55
N LEU A 47 5.19 6.77 -8.13
CA LEU A 47 5.94 5.72 -7.48
C LEU A 47 7.32 5.60 -8.10
N ALA A 48 8.34 5.85 -7.29
CA ALA A 48 9.73 5.67 -7.69
C ALA A 48 10.16 4.19 -7.60
N PRO A 49 11.29 3.80 -8.19
CA PRO A 49 11.78 2.41 -8.25
C PRO A 49 11.84 1.66 -6.92
N ASN A 50 12.05 2.36 -5.81
CA ASN A 50 12.03 1.75 -4.47
C ASN A 50 10.65 1.19 -4.09
N ALA A 51 9.56 1.84 -4.52
CA ALA A 51 8.19 1.38 -4.28
C ALA A 51 7.73 0.39 -5.35
N THR A 52 7.97 0.67 -6.64
CA THR A 52 7.52 -0.19 -7.74
C THR A 52 8.17 -1.57 -7.69
N ARG A 53 9.43 -1.66 -7.25
CA ARG A 53 10.12 -2.94 -7.01
C ARG A 53 9.39 -3.81 -6.00
N VAL A 54 8.85 -3.23 -4.93
CA VAL A 54 8.09 -3.99 -3.92
C VAL A 54 6.80 -4.52 -4.52
N LEU A 55 6.05 -3.69 -5.25
CA LEU A 55 4.80 -4.09 -5.90
C LEU A 55 5.05 -5.19 -6.95
N ILE A 56 6.11 -5.07 -7.75
CA ILE A 56 6.51 -6.11 -8.71
C ILE A 56 6.88 -7.41 -7.97
N ALA A 57 7.65 -7.34 -6.90
CA ALA A 57 8.01 -8.50 -6.10
C ALA A 57 6.80 -9.18 -5.46
N LEU A 58 5.72 -8.44 -5.17
CA LEU A 58 4.44 -8.98 -4.72
C LEU A 58 3.62 -9.61 -5.86
N GLY A 59 4.07 -9.54 -7.10
CA GLY A 59 3.41 -10.16 -8.26
C GLY A 59 2.32 -9.29 -8.89
N LEU A 60 2.32 -7.98 -8.62
CA LEU A 60 1.25 -7.06 -9.08
C LEU A 60 1.56 -6.42 -10.46
N ARG A 61 2.67 -6.77 -11.13
CA ARG A 61 3.12 -6.12 -12.38
C ARG A 61 2.01 -6.08 -13.42
N ASP A 62 1.44 -7.23 -13.75
CA ASP A 62 0.48 -7.36 -14.85
C ASP A 62 -0.81 -6.57 -14.62
N GLU A 63 -1.26 -6.47 -13.37
CA GLU A 63 -2.44 -5.67 -13.03
C GLU A 63 -2.11 -4.17 -12.99
N LEU A 64 -0.92 -3.82 -12.51
CA LEU A 64 -0.46 -2.44 -12.48
C LEU A 64 -0.24 -1.89 -13.89
N ASP A 65 0.30 -2.66 -14.81
CA ASP A 65 0.52 -2.24 -16.20
C ASP A 65 -0.77 -1.81 -16.93
N LYS A 66 -1.95 -2.22 -16.41
CA LYS A 66 -3.27 -1.81 -16.94
C LYS A 66 -3.71 -0.42 -16.48
N ILE A 67 -3.15 0.08 -15.38
CA ILE A 67 -3.60 1.32 -14.71
C ILE A 67 -2.50 2.38 -14.59
N VAL A 68 -1.24 2.03 -14.87
CA VAL A 68 -0.13 2.96 -14.75
C VAL A 68 0.07 3.75 -16.04
N ASN A 69 0.61 4.96 -15.87
CA ASN A 69 1.24 5.73 -16.93
C ASN A 69 2.76 5.67 -16.74
N TYR A 70 3.47 5.42 -17.82
CA TYR A 70 4.92 5.49 -17.92
C TYR A 70 5.29 6.88 -18.46
N PRO A 71 5.80 7.79 -17.62
CA PRO A 71 6.20 9.10 -18.11
C PRO A 71 7.47 8.97 -18.98
N ASP A 72 7.54 9.80 -20.02
CA ASP A 72 8.76 9.89 -20.85
C ASP A 72 9.88 10.63 -20.13
N ALA A 73 9.52 11.62 -19.30
CA ALA A 73 10.50 12.42 -18.57
C ALA A 73 9.92 12.97 -17.26
N MET A 74 10.81 13.24 -16.30
CA MET A 74 10.50 13.90 -15.07
C MET A 74 11.24 15.22 -14.97
N GLY A 75 10.50 16.34 -14.96
CA GLY A 75 11.05 17.67 -14.99
C GLY A 75 10.77 18.49 -13.74
N ARG A 76 11.74 19.27 -13.32
CA ARG A 76 11.59 20.36 -12.35
C ARG A 76 11.74 21.69 -13.06
N LYS A 77 10.80 22.57 -12.87
CA LYS A 77 10.80 23.92 -13.46
C LYS A 77 10.87 24.97 -12.36
N HIS A 78 11.49 26.08 -12.67
CA HIS A 78 11.46 27.26 -11.80
C HIS A 78 10.04 27.78 -11.73
N HIS A 79 9.54 28.04 -10.53
CA HIS A 79 8.13 28.36 -10.30
C HIS A 79 7.68 29.68 -10.92
N GLU A 80 8.58 30.67 -11.07
CA GLU A 80 8.27 31.98 -11.64
C GLU A 80 8.56 32.05 -13.15
N THR A 81 9.72 31.53 -13.58
CA THR A 81 10.18 31.70 -14.97
C THR A 81 9.75 30.56 -15.89
N GLY A 82 9.36 29.40 -15.33
CA GLY A 82 9.08 28.18 -16.10
C GLY A 82 10.32 27.51 -16.68
N GLU A 83 11.49 28.02 -16.37
CA GLU A 83 12.78 27.47 -16.85
C GLU A 83 13.03 26.06 -16.30
N ILE A 84 13.50 25.15 -17.16
CA ILE A 84 13.80 23.78 -16.74
C ILE A 84 15.06 23.77 -15.89
N ILE A 85 14.92 23.42 -14.61
CA ILE A 85 16.03 23.29 -13.65
C ILE A 85 16.69 21.92 -13.78
N ALA A 86 15.89 20.87 -13.97
CA ALA A 86 16.34 19.50 -14.15
C ALA A 86 15.34 18.72 -14.99
N LEU A 87 15.84 17.81 -15.79
CA LEU A 87 15.06 16.87 -16.59
C LEU A 87 15.74 15.51 -16.47
N ASP A 88 14.99 14.54 -15.96
CA ASP A 88 15.41 13.15 -15.83
C ASP A 88 14.67 12.32 -16.88
N ASP A 89 15.36 11.45 -17.57
CA ASP A 89 14.76 10.49 -18.51
C ASP A 89 14.12 9.34 -17.69
N ALA A 90 12.79 9.27 -17.69
CA ALA A 90 12.08 8.29 -16.87
C ALA A 90 12.23 6.84 -17.38
N PRO A 91 12.30 6.53 -18.67
CA PRO A 91 12.63 5.21 -19.18
C PRO A 91 13.98 4.65 -18.69
N GLU A 92 14.97 5.49 -18.45
CA GLU A 92 16.28 5.05 -17.94
C GLU A 92 16.20 4.53 -16.48
N TYR A 93 15.13 4.84 -15.73
CA TYR A 93 14.99 4.41 -14.34
C TYR A 93 14.96 2.88 -14.20
N GLU A 94 14.28 2.18 -15.09
CA GLU A 94 14.22 0.71 -15.02
C GLU A 94 15.61 0.10 -15.27
N ALA A 95 16.35 0.60 -16.24
CA ALA A 95 17.71 0.14 -16.52
C ALA A 95 18.69 0.47 -15.36
N LYS A 96 18.56 1.66 -14.78
CA LYS A 96 19.46 2.16 -13.74
C LYS A 96 19.16 1.60 -12.35
N TYR A 97 17.88 1.42 -12.02
CA TYR A 97 17.44 1.07 -10.66
C TYR A 97 16.76 -0.30 -10.57
N GLY A 98 16.59 -1.02 -11.68
CA GLY A 98 16.01 -2.35 -11.77
C GLY A 98 14.48 -2.37 -11.56
N ALA A 99 13.83 -1.20 -11.66
CA ALA A 99 12.37 -1.08 -11.61
C ALA A 99 11.95 0.27 -12.23
N PRO A 100 10.75 0.33 -12.84
CA PRO A 100 10.26 1.53 -13.53
C PRO A 100 9.81 2.61 -12.54
N TYR A 101 9.65 3.82 -13.07
CA TYR A 101 8.93 4.91 -12.43
C TYR A 101 7.50 4.93 -12.96
N TRP A 102 6.51 4.92 -12.08
CA TRP A 102 5.10 4.88 -12.45
C TRP A 102 4.34 6.11 -11.95
N GLN A 103 3.33 6.51 -12.73
CA GLN A 103 2.31 7.46 -12.32
C GLN A 103 0.94 6.83 -12.51
N MET A 104 0.02 7.05 -11.59
CA MET A 104 -1.33 6.50 -11.67
C MET A 104 -2.30 7.27 -10.77
N HIS A 105 -3.58 6.97 -10.88
CA HIS A 105 -4.55 7.39 -9.89
C HIS A 105 -4.33 6.63 -8.57
N ARG A 106 -4.32 7.37 -7.47
CA ARG A 106 -4.15 6.79 -6.13
C ARG A 106 -5.28 5.84 -5.78
N ALA A 107 -6.51 6.16 -6.20
CA ALA A 107 -7.67 5.31 -6.00
C ALA A 107 -7.51 3.95 -6.71
N ASP A 108 -7.03 3.94 -7.95
CA ASP A 108 -6.86 2.70 -8.72
C ASP A 108 -5.83 1.77 -8.07
N LEU A 109 -4.72 2.33 -7.55
CA LEU A 109 -3.74 1.56 -6.79
C LEU A 109 -4.34 1.00 -5.51
N HIS A 110 -5.08 1.82 -4.75
CA HIS A 110 -5.70 1.40 -3.51
C HIS A 110 -6.70 0.27 -3.75
N ASP A 111 -7.57 0.41 -4.74
CA ASP A 111 -8.57 -0.58 -5.11
C ASP A 111 -7.94 -1.91 -5.57
N LEU A 112 -6.84 -1.84 -6.31
CA LEU A 112 -6.07 -3.02 -6.70
C LEU A 112 -5.52 -3.74 -5.45
N LEU A 113 -4.90 -3.01 -4.54
CA LEU A 113 -4.34 -3.58 -3.30
C LEU A 113 -5.43 -4.22 -2.43
N VAL A 114 -6.57 -3.53 -2.25
CA VAL A 114 -7.72 -4.06 -1.48
C VAL A 114 -8.24 -5.35 -2.09
N ARG A 115 -8.45 -5.37 -3.41
CA ARG A 115 -8.91 -6.59 -4.11
C ARG A 115 -7.92 -7.73 -3.90
N THR A 116 -6.64 -7.49 -4.13
CA THR A 116 -5.62 -8.54 -3.99
C THR A 116 -5.53 -9.08 -2.56
N VAL A 117 -5.65 -8.23 -1.54
CA VAL A 117 -5.69 -8.68 -0.14
C VAL A 117 -6.90 -9.59 0.10
N ARG A 118 -8.09 -9.20 -0.42
CA ARG A 118 -9.34 -9.96 -0.25
C ARG A 118 -9.39 -11.24 -1.07
N ASP A 119 -8.74 -11.26 -2.22
CA ASP A 119 -8.62 -12.48 -3.04
C ASP A 119 -7.79 -13.56 -2.31
N ASN A 120 -6.81 -13.15 -1.49
CA ASN A 120 -6.06 -14.05 -0.65
C ASN A 120 -6.80 -14.47 0.63
N ASP A 121 -7.53 -13.52 1.25
CA ASP A 121 -8.35 -13.74 2.44
C ASP A 121 -9.47 -12.68 2.47
N ALA A 122 -10.71 -13.12 2.22
CA ALA A 122 -11.88 -12.26 2.14
C ALA A 122 -12.16 -11.50 3.44
N ASP A 123 -11.77 -12.06 4.57
CA ASP A 123 -12.01 -11.53 5.91
C ASP A 123 -10.81 -10.76 6.48
N ALA A 124 -9.73 -10.60 5.71
CA ALA A 124 -8.51 -9.95 6.19
C ALA A 124 -8.70 -8.50 6.66
N ILE A 125 -9.69 -7.77 6.11
CA ILE A 125 -9.89 -6.34 6.40
C ILE A 125 -11.17 -6.13 7.21
N ALA A 126 -11.01 -5.67 8.44
CA ALA A 126 -12.09 -5.27 9.34
C ALA A 126 -12.26 -3.75 9.32
N LEU A 127 -13.44 -3.27 8.91
CA LEU A 127 -13.78 -1.84 8.85
C LEU A 127 -14.42 -1.36 10.17
N SER A 128 -14.54 -0.04 10.35
CA SER A 128 -15.11 0.59 11.54
C SER A 128 -14.37 0.25 12.84
N HIS A 129 -13.05 0.04 12.75
CA HIS A 129 -12.17 -0.25 13.87
C HIS A 129 -11.16 0.88 14.07
N ASP A 130 -11.57 1.90 14.81
CA ASP A 130 -10.68 3.03 15.14
C ASP A 130 -9.80 2.64 16.32
N PHE A 131 -8.50 2.48 16.06
CA PHE A 131 -7.53 2.02 17.04
C PHE A 131 -7.32 3.05 18.16
N VAL A 132 -7.36 2.59 19.40
CA VAL A 132 -7.18 3.42 20.61
C VAL A 132 -5.85 3.12 21.28
N SER A 133 -5.60 1.85 21.61
CA SER A 133 -4.43 1.44 22.37
C SER A 133 -4.15 -0.05 22.19
N PHE A 134 -3.03 -0.51 22.71
CA PHE A 134 -2.78 -1.94 22.86
C PHE A 134 -2.17 -2.24 24.23
N THR A 135 -2.35 -3.46 24.70
CA THR A 135 -1.62 -4.05 25.82
C THR A 135 -0.76 -5.18 25.31
N SER A 136 0.46 -5.27 25.82
CA SER A 136 1.39 -6.35 25.49
C SER A 136 1.49 -7.29 26.68
N GLU A 137 1.26 -8.58 26.45
CA GLU A 137 1.52 -9.68 27.37
C GLU A 137 2.76 -10.44 26.89
N GLU A 138 3.18 -11.47 27.63
CA GLU A 138 4.43 -12.18 27.34
C GLU A 138 4.44 -12.77 25.90
N ASP A 139 3.30 -13.33 25.46
CA ASP A 139 3.20 -14.02 24.18
C ASP A 139 2.11 -13.46 23.23
N SER A 140 1.51 -12.32 23.58
CA SER A 140 0.41 -11.78 22.79
C SER A 140 0.26 -10.27 22.93
N ILE A 141 -0.43 -9.68 21.97
CA ILE A 141 -0.86 -8.29 21.97
C ILE A 141 -2.38 -8.25 21.88
N GLU A 142 -3.04 -7.50 22.76
CA GLU A 142 -4.45 -7.18 22.65
C GLU A 142 -4.61 -5.72 22.19
N ALA A 143 -5.18 -5.53 21.00
CA ALA A 143 -5.54 -4.21 20.48
C ALA A 143 -6.95 -3.82 20.94
N GLN A 144 -7.13 -2.54 21.28
CA GLN A 144 -8.41 -1.95 21.70
C GLN A 144 -8.85 -0.92 20.68
N PHE A 145 -10.13 -0.97 20.32
CA PHE A 145 -10.74 -0.07 19.35
C PHE A 145 -11.85 0.75 20.00
N SER A 146 -12.20 1.89 19.38
CA SER A 146 -13.33 2.71 19.80
C SER A 146 -14.62 1.87 19.81
N GLY A 147 -15.50 2.13 20.78
CA GLY A 147 -16.71 1.33 20.99
C GLY A 147 -16.52 0.04 21.77
N GLY A 148 -15.31 -0.24 22.27
CA GLY A 148 -15.01 -1.37 23.17
C GLY A 148 -14.72 -2.70 22.48
N ALA A 149 -14.56 -2.72 21.15
CA ALA A 149 -14.10 -3.90 20.44
C ALA A 149 -12.62 -4.17 20.75
N THR A 150 -12.23 -5.44 20.82
CA THR A 150 -10.84 -5.88 21.00
C THR A 150 -10.46 -6.94 19.97
N ALA A 151 -9.15 -7.07 19.69
CA ALA A 151 -8.58 -8.15 18.90
C ALA A 151 -7.25 -8.61 19.51
N ARG A 152 -6.95 -9.88 19.35
CA ARG A 152 -5.74 -10.54 19.88
C ARG A 152 -5.05 -11.38 18.81
#